data_4eab849f58e555e534bc96d294b5f178
#
_entry.id   4eab849f58e555e534bc96d294b5f178
#
_cell.length_a   1.000
_cell.length_b   1.000
_cell.length_c   1.000
_cell.angle_alpha   90.00
_cell.angle_beta   90.00
_cell.angle_gamma   90.00
#
_symmetry.space_group_name_H-M   'P 1'
#
loop_
_entity.id
_entity.type
_entity.pdbx_description
1 polymer ?
#
loop_
_entity_poly.entity_id
_entity_poly.type
_entity_poly.pdbx_seq_one_letter_code
_entity_poly.pdbx_strand_id
1 'polypeptide(L)'
;RMQRSTPLSTRVPQLPAVSARLGLSLLTVTMLCGCTAGWYKTRTDKQVYKILQQVEEDIFGKSSEFSIDTPYKDRKAKDITSQEILNERSKSETLTLPIDEALDTAVKYSREYQSEKEQLYLTALNLTGERHAFRPQFFANSRTTGIRQADGERRGAVSSDIGVSQALLTGADIGIGIANDLLRYYTGDHRKSATSALSVNLLQPLLRGAGWKIAGERLKQSHRDVFYAVRDYAHFQNTFSVDIVLQYFDLLQSKDRIYNQYNNYLSAKANFEYLMARSVDRESPGDVNSAEQDELEARNSYINAIASFKQALDRYKITLGLPQTTDLRLDDSEMMKLREIGALPVRLTGREGFRIALKHRLPLMNEIDQFEDRKRQVGLAANRLKADLNILADAAVSSDDDEPTHYEEFDFDTVRANVGVQLNLPLDRLRERNDYRATLVNFESSIRSIGRTFDDLRNLIDQGIRELEQFRQNYEIQKGAVALAVNRVEADRLRLQAGTVIFQRLSESQNALIRA
;
A
#
# COMPACT_ATOMS: atom_id res chain seq x y z
N ARG A 1 43.42 70.58 37.40
CA ARG A 1 43.61 69.96 36.08
C ARG A 1 42.63 68.79 35.96
N MET A 2 41.47 69.06 35.34
CA MET A 2 40.45 68.08 34.97
C MET A 2 40.70 67.66 33.54
N GLN A 3 40.92 66.39 33.31
CA GLN A 3 40.90 65.81 31.96
C GLN A 3 39.48 65.35 31.63
N ARG A 4 38.94 65.90 30.54
CA ARG A 4 37.68 65.47 29.93
C ARG A 4 37.94 64.23 29.09
N SER A 5 37.24 63.14 29.38
CA SER A 5 37.17 61.95 28.57
C SER A 5 36.09 62.12 27.47
N THR A 6 36.49 62.00 26.21
CA THR A 6 35.61 61.97 25.03
C THR A 6 34.99 60.56 24.87
N PRO A 7 33.72 60.46 24.52
CA PRO A 7 33.13 59.15 24.21
C PRO A 7 33.54 58.67 22.81
N LEU A 8 33.98 57.42 22.71
CA LEU A 8 34.21 56.71 21.42
C LEU A 8 32.86 56.41 20.76
N SER A 9 32.58 57.03 19.64
CA SER A 9 31.48 56.64 18.75
C SER A 9 31.89 55.44 17.90
N THR A 10 31.35 54.27 18.21
CA THR A 10 31.46 53.06 17.37
C THR A 10 30.55 53.24 16.14
N ARG A 11 31.12 53.66 15.03
CA ARG A 11 30.43 53.59 13.73
C ARG A 11 30.35 52.16 13.26
N VAL A 12 29.13 51.62 13.20
CA VAL A 12 28.84 50.37 12.46
C VAL A 12 29.01 50.63 10.98
N PRO A 13 29.75 49.83 10.23
CA PRO A 13 29.91 50.07 8.80
C PRO A 13 28.60 49.82 8.06
N GLN A 14 28.07 50.86 7.43
CA GLN A 14 26.96 50.79 6.49
C GLN A 14 27.40 50.03 5.25
N LEU A 15 26.83 48.84 5.02
CA LEU A 15 26.96 48.13 3.74
C LEU A 15 26.26 48.90 2.63
N PRO A 16 26.87 49.10 1.44
CA PRO A 16 26.30 49.92 0.40
C PRO A 16 25.00 49.31 -0.15
N ALA A 17 23.95 50.13 -0.21
CA ALA A 17 22.59 49.77 -0.64
C ALA A 17 22.49 49.14 -2.05
N VAL A 18 23.53 49.20 -2.87
CA VAL A 18 23.62 48.61 -4.20
C VAL A 18 23.83 47.08 -4.11
N SER A 19 24.54 46.57 -3.08
CA SER A 19 24.79 45.15 -2.89
C SER A 19 23.56 44.40 -2.38
N ALA A 20 22.70 45.05 -1.60
CA ALA A 20 21.44 44.46 -1.12
C ALA A 20 20.40 44.30 -2.26
N ARG A 21 20.35 45.27 -3.20
CA ARG A 21 19.46 45.19 -4.38
C ARG A 21 19.88 44.12 -5.38
N LEU A 22 21.18 43.93 -5.59
CA LEU A 22 21.73 42.85 -6.41
C LEU A 22 21.55 41.47 -5.73
N GLY A 23 21.67 41.39 -4.42
CA GLY A 23 21.43 40.17 -3.65
C GLY A 23 19.97 39.72 -3.70
N LEU A 24 19.02 40.64 -3.56
CA LEU A 24 17.58 40.35 -3.60
C LEU A 24 17.10 39.94 -5.00
N SER A 25 17.61 40.61 -6.05
CA SER A 25 17.31 40.24 -7.45
C SER A 25 17.95 38.91 -7.84
N LEU A 26 19.14 38.57 -7.33
CA LEU A 26 19.79 37.29 -7.56
C LEU A 26 19.06 36.15 -6.82
N LEU A 27 18.54 36.41 -5.61
CA LEU A 27 17.76 35.46 -4.83
C LEU A 27 16.41 35.17 -5.49
N THR A 28 15.74 36.19 -6.07
CA THR A 28 14.49 36.00 -6.81
C THR A 28 14.69 35.25 -8.13
N VAL A 29 15.80 35.44 -8.82
CA VAL A 29 16.14 34.71 -10.05
C VAL A 29 16.53 33.25 -9.74
N THR A 30 17.23 33.00 -8.64
CA THR A 30 17.54 31.62 -8.22
C THR A 30 16.34 30.85 -7.69
N MET A 31 15.35 31.51 -7.08
CA MET A 31 14.08 30.90 -6.71
C MET A 31 13.17 30.61 -7.92
N LEU A 32 13.25 31.39 -8.99
CA LEU A 32 12.53 31.13 -10.24
C LEU A 32 13.16 30.00 -11.09
N CYS A 33 14.43 29.67 -10.89
CA CYS A 33 15.05 28.43 -11.40
C CYS A 33 14.60 27.23 -10.57
N GLY A 34 13.28 27.00 -10.53
CA GLY A 34 12.66 25.92 -9.77
C GLY A 34 13.34 24.58 -10.08
N CYS A 35 13.62 23.81 -9.04
CA CYS A 35 14.12 22.44 -9.15
C CYS A 35 13.26 21.67 -10.14
N THR A 36 13.87 20.92 -11.05
CA THR A 36 13.14 20.10 -12.02
C THR A 36 12.28 19.06 -11.31
N ALA A 37 11.13 18.69 -11.88
CA ALA A 37 10.26 17.66 -11.31
C ALA A 37 11.02 16.35 -10.97
N GLY A 38 12.04 16.00 -11.76
CA GLY A 38 12.92 14.87 -11.51
C GLY A 38 13.72 14.97 -10.21
N TRP A 39 14.20 16.17 -9.87
CA TRP A 39 14.92 16.39 -8.60
C TRP A 39 13.99 16.18 -7.39
N TYR A 40 12.75 16.69 -7.46
CA TYR A 40 11.77 16.45 -6.39
C TYR A 40 11.45 14.96 -6.24
N LYS A 41 11.22 14.24 -7.35
CA LYS A 41 11.01 12.79 -7.36
C LYS A 41 12.13 12.07 -6.61
N THR A 42 13.38 12.22 -7.06
CA THR A 42 14.53 11.52 -6.47
C THR A 42 14.73 11.84 -4.99
N ARG A 43 14.49 13.10 -4.58
CA ARG A 43 14.60 13.50 -3.18
C ARG A 43 13.53 12.86 -2.32
N THR A 44 12.30 12.78 -2.83
CA THR A 44 11.16 12.16 -2.17
C THR A 44 11.39 10.65 -2.01
N ASP A 45 11.81 9.96 -3.09
CA ASP A 45 12.11 8.53 -3.07
C ASP A 45 13.16 8.20 -2.01
N LYS A 46 14.25 8.98 -1.96
CA LYS A 46 15.30 8.79 -0.94
C LYS A 46 14.79 8.95 0.50
N GLN A 47 13.86 9.88 0.73
CA GLN A 47 13.28 10.08 2.06
C GLN A 47 12.36 8.92 2.46
N VAL A 48 11.50 8.48 1.53
CA VAL A 48 10.54 7.39 1.76
C VAL A 48 11.29 6.07 1.96
N TYR A 49 12.25 5.73 1.10
CA TYR A 49 13.02 4.49 1.24
C TYR A 49 13.78 4.42 2.56
N LYS A 50 14.35 5.56 3.03
CA LYS A 50 14.98 5.61 4.35
C LYS A 50 14.00 5.34 5.50
N ILE A 51 12.75 5.84 5.40
CA ILE A 51 11.72 5.57 6.40
C ILE A 51 11.38 4.09 6.43
N LEU A 52 11.16 3.49 5.25
CA LEU A 52 10.82 2.08 5.14
C LEU A 52 11.93 1.17 5.68
N GLN A 53 13.20 1.45 5.32
CA GLN A 53 14.35 0.71 5.85
C GLN A 53 14.42 0.77 7.38
N GLN A 54 14.22 1.95 7.98
CA GLN A 54 14.21 2.10 9.43
C GLN A 54 13.09 1.29 10.09
N VAL A 55 11.88 1.35 9.52
CA VAL A 55 10.73 0.63 10.08
C VAL A 55 10.87 -0.89 9.91
N GLU A 56 11.41 -1.38 8.78
CA GLU A 56 11.74 -2.79 8.60
C GLU A 56 12.78 -3.28 9.61
N GLU A 57 13.83 -2.48 9.85
CA GLU A 57 14.85 -2.79 10.84
C GLU A 57 14.27 -2.85 12.26
N ASP A 58 13.37 -1.91 12.60
CA ASP A 58 12.69 -1.88 13.90
C ASP A 58 11.76 -3.11 14.10
N ILE A 59 11.11 -3.61 13.04
CA ILE A 59 10.17 -4.74 13.13
C ILE A 59 10.87 -6.10 13.03
N PHE A 60 11.80 -6.26 12.08
CA PHE A 60 12.39 -7.54 11.70
C PHE A 60 13.87 -7.68 12.06
N GLY A 61 14.52 -6.60 12.57
CA GLY A 61 15.96 -6.57 12.86
C GLY A 61 16.86 -6.61 11.63
N LYS A 62 16.30 -6.50 10.45
CA LYS A 62 16.98 -6.43 9.14
C LYS A 62 16.15 -5.60 8.17
N SER A 63 16.80 -4.97 7.22
CA SER A 63 16.13 -4.26 6.12
C SER A 63 16.47 -4.88 4.77
N SER A 64 15.55 -4.80 3.83
CA SER A 64 15.72 -5.20 2.43
C SER A 64 15.87 -3.97 1.53
N GLU A 65 16.43 -4.16 0.33
CA GLU A 65 16.39 -3.12 -0.68
C GLU A 65 14.95 -3.00 -1.22
N PHE A 66 14.34 -1.87 -0.93
CA PHE A 66 12.98 -1.56 -1.40
C PHE A 66 13.03 -0.55 -2.54
N SER A 67 12.31 -0.82 -3.63
CA SER A 67 12.11 0.12 -4.74
C SER A 67 10.76 -0.14 -5.41
N ILE A 68 10.05 0.95 -5.74
CA ILE A 68 8.84 0.93 -6.57
C ILE A 68 9.15 1.12 -8.06
N ASP A 69 10.42 1.12 -8.43
CA ASP A 69 10.84 1.39 -9.80
C ASP A 69 10.24 0.38 -10.79
N THR A 70 9.66 0.93 -11.85
CA THR A 70 9.14 0.18 -12.99
C THR A 70 10.00 0.45 -14.24
N PRO A 71 9.86 -0.31 -15.32
CA PRO A 71 10.54 -0.03 -16.58
C PRO A 71 10.26 1.37 -17.15
N TYR A 72 9.21 2.05 -16.66
CA TYR A 72 8.79 3.39 -17.10
C TYR A 72 9.31 4.53 -16.21
N LYS A 73 10.11 4.26 -15.15
CA LYS A 73 10.47 5.24 -14.12
C LYS A 73 11.13 6.52 -14.65
N ASP A 74 11.94 6.39 -15.70
CA ASP A 74 12.73 7.49 -16.28
C ASP A 74 12.08 8.09 -17.53
N ARG A 75 10.92 7.58 -17.93
CA ARG A 75 10.19 8.04 -19.11
C ARG A 75 9.18 9.12 -18.74
N LYS A 76 9.03 10.12 -19.60
CA LYS A 76 7.99 11.14 -19.45
C LYS A 76 6.63 10.54 -19.84
N ALA A 77 5.58 10.84 -19.05
CA ALA A 77 4.22 10.33 -19.29
C ALA A 77 3.72 10.60 -20.73
N LYS A 78 4.09 11.74 -21.34
CA LYS A 78 3.72 12.08 -22.73
C LYS A 78 4.35 11.18 -23.79
N ASP A 79 5.45 10.49 -23.47
CA ASP A 79 6.22 9.66 -24.40
C ASP A 79 5.77 8.18 -24.33
N ILE A 80 4.81 7.85 -23.44
CA ILE A 80 4.24 6.51 -23.30
C ILE A 80 2.92 6.46 -24.04
N THR A 81 2.83 5.56 -25.02
CA THR A 81 1.62 5.40 -25.84
C THR A 81 0.91 4.08 -25.53
N SER A 82 -0.43 4.06 -25.66
CA SER A 82 -1.21 2.83 -25.53
C SER A 82 -0.81 1.77 -26.57
N GLN A 83 -0.40 2.20 -27.76
CA GLN A 83 0.05 1.29 -28.81
C GLN A 83 1.33 0.53 -28.44
N GLU A 84 2.25 1.19 -27.73
CA GLU A 84 3.46 0.55 -27.22
C GLU A 84 3.11 -0.55 -26.21
N ILE A 85 2.21 -0.25 -25.27
CA ILE A 85 1.73 -1.22 -24.28
C ILE A 85 1.06 -2.41 -24.96
N LEU A 86 0.24 -2.17 -26.00
CA LEU A 86 -0.38 -3.23 -26.79
C LEU A 86 0.68 -4.09 -27.50
N ASN A 87 1.70 -3.47 -28.09
CA ASN A 87 2.78 -4.18 -28.77
C ASN A 87 3.60 -5.04 -27.79
N GLU A 88 3.88 -4.54 -26.61
CA GLU A 88 4.56 -5.34 -25.55
C GLU A 88 3.72 -6.56 -25.14
N ARG A 89 2.41 -6.39 -25.04
CA ARG A 89 1.48 -7.47 -24.67
C ARG A 89 1.17 -8.45 -25.80
N SER A 90 1.55 -8.12 -27.02
CA SER A 90 1.37 -8.98 -28.21
C SER A 90 2.62 -9.81 -28.53
N LYS A 91 3.73 -9.62 -27.82
CA LYS A 91 4.94 -10.42 -28.00
C LYS A 91 4.68 -11.86 -27.59
N SER A 92 5.07 -12.79 -28.45
CA SER A 92 5.00 -14.23 -28.17
C SER A 92 6.39 -14.74 -27.89
N GLU A 93 6.58 -15.30 -26.69
CA GLU A 93 7.81 -15.93 -26.26
C GLU A 93 7.48 -17.30 -25.67
N THR A 94 8.35 -18.29 -25.87
CA THR A 94 8.24 -19.58 -25.18
C THR A 94 9.08 -19.53 -23.93
N LEU A 95 8.47 -19.80 -22.80
CA LEU A 95 9.10 -19.75 -21.49
C LEU A 95 8.86 -21.06 -20.75
N THR A 96 9.94 -21.72 -20.33
CA THR A 96 9.86 -22.88 -19.42
C THR A 96 10.24 -22.41 -18.03
N LEU A 97 9.31 -22.49 -17.07
CA LEU A 97 9.48 -21.98 -15.72
C LEU A 97 9.49 -23.12 -14.71
N PRO A 98 10.63 -23.39 -14.06
CA PRO A 98 10.67 -24.05 -12.76
C PRO A 98 9.97 -23.20 -11.69
N ILE A 99 9.66 -23.76 -10.54
CA ILE A 99 8.87 -23.08 -9.49
C ILE A 99 9.58 -21.87 -8.89
N ASP A 100 10.89 -21.91 -8.73
CA ASP A 100 11.72 -20.81 -8.25
C ASP A 100 11.75 -19.64 -9.25
N GLU A 101 11.94 -19.92 -10.54
CA GLU A 101 11.88 -18.90 -11.59
C GLU A 101 10.46 -18.33 -11.76
N ALA A 102 9.41 -19.12 -11.51
CA ALA A 102 8.03 -18.64 -11.51
C ALA A 102 7.79 -17.63 -10.38
N LEU A 103 8.34 -17.87 -9.18
CA LEU A 103 8.29 -16.93 -8.07
C LEU A 103 9.04 -15.62 -8.40
N ASP A 104 10.24 -15.71 -8.94
CA ASP A 104 11.02 -14.53 -9.33
C ASP A 104 10.32 -13.71 -10.42
N THR A 105 9.72 -14.41 -11.40
CA THR A 105 8.93 -13.78 -12.46
C THR A 105 7.72 -13.07 -11.88
N ALA A 106 6.99 -13.70 -10.95
CA ALA A 106 5.84 -13.09 -10.29
C ALA A 106 6.22 -11.84 -9.50
N VAL A 107 7.29 -11.88 -8.71
CA VAL A 107 7.79 -10.72 -7.94
C VAL A 107 8.19 -9.57 -8.86
N LYS A 108 8.74 -9.88 -10.05
CA LYS A 108 9.25 -8.88 -10.99
C LYS A 108 8.16 -8.26 -11.88
N TYR A 109 7.17 -9.04 -12.30
CA TYR A 109 6.22 -8.63 -13.35
C TYR A 109 4.76 -8.58 -12.89
N SER A 110 4.39 -9.18 -11.75
CA SER A 110 3.02 -9.13 -11.26
C SER A 110 2.58 -7.71 -10.94
N ARG A 111 1.41 -7.34 -11.47
CA ARG A 111 0.80 -6.04 -11.23
C ARG A 111 0.30 -5.91 -9.80
N GLU A 112 -0.21 -6.99 -9.25
CA GLU A 112 -0.67 -7.04 -7.85
C GLU A 112 0.48 -6.80 -6.90
N TYR A 113 1.61 -7.49 -7.09
CA TYR A 113 2.81 -7.30 -6.28
C TYR A 113 3.35 -5.86 -6.37
N GLN A 114 3.34 -5.27 -7.57
CA GLN A 114 3.75 -3.88 -7.77
C GLN A 114 2.78 -2.91 -7.08
N SER A 115 1.46 -3.16 -7.14
CA SER A 115 0.45 -2.31 -6.50
C SER A 115 0.62 -2.29 -4.97
N GLU A 116 0.93 -3.43 -4.36
CA GLU A 116 1.19 -3.50 -2.92
C GLU A 116 2.48 -2.77 -2.51
N LYS A 117 3.53 -2.84 -3.33
CA LYS A 117 4.73 -1.99 -3.15
C LYS A 117 4.38 -0.51 -3.18
N GLU A 118 3.58 -0.10 -4.14
CA GLU A 118 3.16 1.29 -4.32
C GLU A 118 2.29 1.76 -3.15
N GLN A 119 1.40 0.92 -2.64
CA GLN A 119 0.57 1.23 -1.47
C GLN A 119 1.42 1.44 -0.20
N LEU A 120 2.43 0.59 0.02
CA LEU A 120 3.40 0.77 1.11
C LEU A 120 4.17 2.08 0.97
N TYR A 121 4.65 2.38 -0.25
CA TYR A 121 5.34 3.64 -0.55
C TYR A 121 4.46 4.86 -0.27
N LEU A 122 3.19 4.85 -0.71
CA LEU A 122 2.24 5.95 -0.51
C LEU A 122 1.95 6.18 0.98
N THR A 123 1.86 5.11 1.77
CA THR A 123 1.69 5.23 3.22
C THR A 123 2.90 5.89 3.88
N ALA A 124 4.10 5.52 3.50
CA ALA A 124 5.32 6.16 3.99
C ALA A 124 5.47 7.61 3.47
N LEU A 125 4.99 7.90 2.28
CA LEU A 125 4.93 9.26 1.72
C LEU A 125 4.03 10.16 2.56
N ASN A 126 2.86 9.67 3.00
CA ASN A 126 1.97 10.43 3.89
C ASN A 126 2.66 10.81 5.21
N LEU A 127 3.49 9.94 5.77
CA LEU A 127 4.28 10.26 6.96
C LEU A 127 5.26 11.42 6.72
N THR A 128 5.83 11.53 5.51
CA THR A 128 6.71 12.67 5.19
C THR A 128 5.95 14.00 5.24
N GLY A 129 4.69 14.01 4.82
CA GLY A 129 3.78 15.17 4.90
C GLY A 129 3.47 15.56 6.35
N GLU A 130 3.11 14.59 7.20
CA GLU A 130 2.83 14.86 8.62
C GLU A 130 4.09 15.30 9.38
N ARG A 131 5.26 14.77 9.04
CA ARG A 131 6.55 15.27 9.58
C ARG A 131 6.85 16.69 9.14
N HIS A 132 6.47 17.07 7.91
CA HIS A 132 6.68 18.41 7.36
C HIS A 132 5.85 19.45 8.11
N ALA A 133 4.63 19.13 8.56
CA ALA A 133 3.78 20.03 9.34
C ALA A 133 4.45 20.58 10.62
N PHE A 134 5.39 19.82 11.20
CA PHE A 134 6.15 20.21 12.40
C PHE A 134 7.54 20.79 12.11
N ARG A 135 7.88 20.99 10.84
CA ARG A 135 9.13 21.66 10.43
C ARG A 135 8.89 23.11 10.10
N PRO A 136 9.94 23.96 10.17
CA PRO A 136 9.82 25.33 9.66
C PRO A 136 9.35 25.35 8.20
N GLN A 137 8.26 26.06 7.93
CA GLN A 137 7.66 26.22 6.62
C GLN A 137 7.91 27.65 6.15
N PHE A 138 8.70 27.79 5.11
CA PHE A 138 9.02 29.08 4.51
C PHE A 138 7.98 29.42 3.46
N PHE A 139 7.48 30.65 3.47
CA PHE A 139 6.56 31.17 2.47
C PHE A 139 7.01 32.53 1.96
N ALA A 140 6.67 32.81 0.73
CA ALA A 140 6.86 34.10 0.12
C ALA A 140 5.69 34.34 -0.83
N ASN A 141 4.94 35.43 -0.57
CA ASN A 141 3.82 35.84 -1.41
C ASN A 141 4.06 37.27 -1.90
N SER A 142 3.67 37.53 -3.11
CA SER A 142 3.65 38.91 -3.64
C SER A 142 2.39 39.09 -4.46
N ARG A 143 1.68 40.19 -4.18
CA ARG A 143 0.45 40.57 -4.86
C ARG A 143 0.58 41.98 -5.40
N THR A 144 0.35 42.13 -6.69
CA THR A 144 0.26 43.44 -7.33
C THR A 144 -1.19 43.72 -7.70
N THR A 145 -1.70 44.86 -7.28
CA THR A 145 -3.07 45.31 -7.59
C THR A 145 -3.08 46.69 -8.23
N GLY A 146 -3.81 46.81 -9.33
CA GLY A 146 -4.14 48.12 -9.91
C GLY A 146 -5.58 48.47 -9.54
N ILE A 147 -5.79 49.62 -8.90
CA ILE A 147 -7.11 50.07 -8.45
C ILE A 147 -7.46 51.33 -9.22
N ARG A 148 -8.68 51.36 -9.78
CA ARG A 148 -9.31 52.55 -10.34
C ARG A 148 -10.59 52.79 -9.55
N GLN A 149 -10.62 53.92 -8.86
CA GLN A 149 -11.81 54.33 -8.10
C GLN A 149 -12.84 55.05 -9.01
N ALA A 150 -14.06 55.14 -8.52
CA ALA A 150 -15.16 55.78 -9.27
C ALA A 150 -14.93 57.27 -9.52
N ASP A 151 -14.16 57.96 -8.67
CA ASP A 151 -13.73 59.33 -8.79
C ASP A 151 -12.62 59.56 -9.84
N GLY A 152 -12.16 58.48 -10.50
CA GLY A 152 -11.10 58.52 -11.52
C GLY A 152 -9.70 58.33 -10.96
N GLU A 153 -9.52 58.23 -9.65
CA GLU A 153 -8.21 57.98 -9.05
C GLU A 153 -7.67 56.61 -9.47
N ARG A 154 -6.39 56.55 -9.85
CA ARG A 154 -5.67 55.34 -10.21
C ARG A 154 -4.48 55.15 -9.28
N ARG A 155 -4.40 53.96 -8.65
CA ARG A 155 -3.28 53.59 -7.80
C ARG A 155 -2.83 52.17 -8.07
N GLY A 156 -1.54 51.93 -7.92
CA GLY A 156 -0.94 50.58 -7.91
C GLY A 156 -0.47 50.29 -6.50
N ALA A 157 -0.77 49.10 -6.03
CA ALA A 157 -0.27 48.60 -4.76
C ALA A 157 0.46 47.26 -4.98
N VAL A 158 1.59 47.10 -4.31
CA VAL A 158 2.33 45.85 -4.25
C VAL A 158 2.47 45.48 -2.79
N SER A 159 1.83 44.41 -2.37
CA SER A 159 2.03 43.81 -1.05
C SER A 159 2.84 42.54 -1.18
N SER A 160 3.86 42.38 -0.36
CA SER A 160 4.73 41.21 -0.35
C SER A 160 4.94 40.78 1.09
N ASP A 161 4.79 39.48 1.34
CA ASP A 161 5.05 38.88 2.64
C ASP A 161 5.99 37.66 2.50
N ILE A 162 7.02 37.67 3.31
CA ILE A 162 8.01 36.59 3.40
C ILE A 162 8.08 36.16 4.86
N GLY A 163 8.02 34.87 5.13
CA GLY A 163 8.08 34.43 6.50
C GLY A 163 8.37 32.94 6.66
N VAL A 164 8.40 32.57 7.93
CA VAL A 164 8.49 31.19 8.37
C VAL A 164 7.43 30.94 9.45
N SER A 165 6.72 29.85 9.34
CA SER A 165 5.79 29.36 10.35
C SER A 165 6.16 27.95 10.77
N GLN A 166 5.93 27.61 12.03
CA GLN A 166 6.18 26.27 12.56
C GLN A 166 5.17 25.91 13.64
N ALA A 167 4.49 24.77 13.43
CA ALA A 167 3.73 24.12 14.47
C ALA A 167 4.67 23.32 15.39
N LEU A 168 4.48 23.45 16.70
CA LEU A 168 5.26 22.74 17.72
C LEU A 168 4.47 21.56 18.28
N LEU A 169 5.19 20.54 18.75
CA LEU A 169 4.57 19.38 19.41
C LEU A 169 3.85 19.72 20.72
N THR A 170 4.07 20.90 21.29
CA THR A 170 3.29 21.42 22.43
C THR A 170 1.88 21.85 22.04
N GLY A 171 1.62 21.97 20.73
CA GLY A 171 0.41 22.52 20.14
C GLY A 171 0.53 24.01 19.85
N ALA A 172 1.69 24.65 20.11
CA ALA A 172 1.91 26.03 19.76
C ALA A 172 2.18 26.21 18.27
N ASP A 173 1.76 27.36 17.74
CA ASP A 173 2.11 27.84 16.42
C ASP A 173 2.97 29.11 16.56
N ILE A 174 4.14 29.12 15.93
CA ILE A 174 5.07 30.24 15.89
C ILE A 174 5.18 30.72 14.45
N GLY A 175 5.05 32.04 14.23
CA GLY A 175 5.26 32.68 12.94
C GLY A 175 6.22 33.86 13.07
N ILE A 176 7.10 34.02 12.10
CA ILE A 176 7.97 35.18 11.92
C ILE A 176 7.84 35.61 10.46
N GLY A 177 7.54 36.88 10.22
CA GLY A 177 7.34 37.36 8.86
C GLY A 177 7.70 38.82 8.69
N ILE A 178 8.10 39.17 7.48
CA ILE A 178 8.29 40.54 7.01
C ILE A 178 7.24 40.79 5.93
N ALA A 179 6.40 41.77 6.16
CA ALA A 179 5.43 42.28 5.21
C ALA A 179 5.88 43.63 4.66
N ASN A 180 5.77 43.81 3.35
CA ASN A 180 6.07 45.10 2.69
C ASN A 180 4.87 45.51 1.87
N ASP A 181 4.38 46.73 2.09
CA ASP A 181 3.31 47.35 1.32
C ASP A 181 3.85 48.60 0.62
N LEU A 182 3.81 48.55 -0.71
CA LEU A 182 4.22 49.65 -1.58
C LEU A 182 2.98 50.18 -2.31
N LEU A 183 2.67 51.46 -2.12
CA LEU A 183 1.53 52.12 -2.75
C LEU A 183 2.01 53.29 -3.61
N ARG A 184 1.52 53.38 -4.85
CA ARG A 184 1.81 54.50 -5.77
C ARG A 184 0.55 54.98 -6.43
N TYR A 185 0.31 56.30 -6.32
CA TYR A 185 -0.77 57.02 -7.00
C TYR A 185 -0.29 57.49 -8.38
N TYR A 186 -1.10 57.28 -9.40
CA TYR A 186 -0.80 57.63 -10.78
C TYR A 186 -1.65 58.83 -11.28
N THR A 187 -2.66 59.25 -10.50
CA THR A 187 -3.53 60.40 -10.81
C THR A 187 -3.66 61.27 -9.57
N GLY A 188 -3.82 62.58 -9.75
CA GLY A 188 -3.84 63.56 -8.67
C GLY A 188 -2.43 63.85 -8.15
N ASP A 189 -2.31 64.12 -6.84
CA ASP A 189 -1.01 64.26 -6.17
C ASP A 189 -0.25 62.93 -6.25
N HIS A 190 0.93 62.93 -6.83
CA HIS A 190 1.77 61.75 -7.01
C HIS A 190 2.40 61.30 -5.68
N ARG A 191 1.57 60.77 -4.79
CA ARG A 191 1.99 60.24 -3.49
C ARG A 191 2.51 58.82 -3.63
N LYS A 192 3.52 58.50 -2.84
CA LYS A 192 4.06 57.16 -2.67
C LYS A 192 4.05 56.87 -1.17
N SER A 193 3.71 55.66 -0.83
CA SER A 193 3.85 55.14 0.53
C SER A 193 4.55 53.80 0.44
N ALA A 194 5.52 53.58 1.26
CA ALA A 194 6.23 52.31 1.39
C ALA A 194 6.36 51.99 2.89
N THR A 195 5.77 50.91 3.31
CA THR A 195 5.78 50.47 4.72
C THR A 195 6.27 49.05 4.79
N SER A 196 7.17 48.78 5.70
CA SER A 196 7.62 47.43 6.04
C SER A 196 7.28 47.11 7.47
N ALA A 197 6.85 45.90 7.75
CA ALA A 197 6.58 45.43 9.10
C ALA A 197 7.24 44.05 9.33
N LEU A 198 8.08 43.98 10.35
CA LEU A 198 8.57 42.71 10.88
C LEU A 198 7.66 42.30 12.01
N SER A 199 7.11 41.06 11.95
CA SER A 199 6.21 40.53 12.95
C SER A 199 6.66 39.16 13.46
N VAL A 200 6.42 38.93 14.74
CA VAL A 200 6.56 37.63 15.41
C VAL A 200 5.24 37.34 16.08
N ASN A 201 4.69 36.17 15.86
CA ASN A 201 3.44 35.74 16.48
C ASN A 201 3.59 34.36 17.10
N LEU A 202 2.98 34.16 18.26
CA LEU A 202 2.91 32.90 19.00
C LEU A 202 1.49 32.68 19.47
N LEU A 203 0.96 31.50 19.19
CA LEU A 203 -0.29 31.00 19.75
C LEU A 203 0.01 29.71 20.51
N GLN A 204 -0.24 29.66 21.82
CA GLN A 204 -0.05 28.45 22.64
C GLN A 204 -1.36 28.04 23.29
N PRO A 205 -1.98 26.93 22.86
CA PRO A 205 -3.13 26.38 23.57
C PRO A 205 -2.70 25.80 24.93
N LEU A 206 -3.54 26.01 25.95
CA LEU A 206 -3.31 25.53 27.32
C LEU A 206 -4.24 24.39 27.72
N LEU A 207 -5.45 24.29 27.14
CA LEU A 207 -6.45 23.29 27.48
C LEU A 207 -6.78 22.37 26.29
N ARG A 208 -7.64 22.84 25.38
CA ARG A 208 -7.99 22.09 24.18
C ARG A 208 -6.84 22.17 23.17
N GLY A 209 -6.41 21.03 22.63
CA GLY A 209 -5.28 21.00 21.70
C GLY A 209 -3.90 21.04 22.32
N ALA A 210 -3.80 21.31 23.64
CA ALA A 210 -2.53 21.46 24.32
C ALA A 210 -1.81 20.13 24.58
N GLY A 211 -0.49 20.18 24.42
CA GLY A 211 0.42 19.12 24.82
C GLY A 211 0.72 18.09 23.73
N TRP A 212 1.90 17.52 23.81
CA TRP A 212 2.47 16.63 22.80
C TRP A 212 1.63 15.38 22.48
N LYS A 213 0.82 14.89 23.45
CA LYS A 213 -0.07 13.73 23.26
C LYS A 213 -1.26 14.05 22.35
N ILE A 214 -1.66 15.31 22.28
CA ILE A 214 -2.80 15.77 21.49
C ILE A 214 -2.32 16.35 20.18
N ALA A 215 -1.41 17.33 20.21
CA ALA A 215 -0.89 17.98 19.02
C ALA A 215 -0.12 17.02 18.11
N GLY A 216 0.69 16.12 18.69
CA GLY A 216 1.49 15.15 17.96
C GLY A 216 0.75 13.86 17.55
N GLU A 217 -0.56 13.73 17.84
CA GLU A 217 -1.27 12.45 17.57
C GLU A 217 -1.35 12.10 16.10
N ARG A 218 -1.57 13.08 15.20
CA ARG A 218 -1.58 12.83 13.75
C ARG A 218 -0.23 12.27 13.26
N LEU A 219 0.87 12.88 13.72
CA LEU A 219 2.21 12.40 13.40
C LEU A 219 2.45 10.99 13.95
N LYS A 220 2.03 10.75 15.20
CA LYS A 220 2.15 9.44 15.82
C LYS A 220 1.33 8.38 15.08
N GLN A 221 0.08 8.70 14.71
CA GLN A 221 -0.77 7.78 13.97
C GLN A 221 -0.17 7.46 12.60
N SER A 222 0.25 8.47 11.84
CA SER A 222 0.88 8.26 10.53
C SER A 222 2.16 7.42 10.62
N HIS A 223 2.93 7.55 11.72
CA HIS A 223 4.08 6.68 11.96
C HIS A 223 3.65 5.23 12.21
N ARG A 224 2.59 5.00 13.00
CA ARG A 224 2.03 3.66 13.24
C ARG A 224 1.44 3.05 11.96
N ASP A 225 0.82 3.87 11.13
CA ASP A 225 0.27 3.41 9.83
C ASP A 225 1.35 2.85 8.91
N VAL A 226 2.57 3.41 8.94
CA VAL A 226 3.73 2.83 8.22
C VAL A 226 4.13 1.48 8.82
N PHE A 227 4.14 1.32 10.17
CA PHE A 227 4.39 0.02 10.81
C PHE A 227 3.36 -1.03 10.38
N TYR A 228 2.08 -0.65 10.31
CA TYR A 228 1.02 -1.54 9.85
C TYR A 228 1.23 -1.93 8.39
N ALA A 229 1.49 -0.95 7.53
CA ALA A 229 1.71 -1.19 6.11
C ALA A 229 2.94 -2.08 5.83
N VAL A 230 4.03 -1.95 6.59
CA VAL A 230 5.21 -2.83 6.47
C VAL A 230 4.86 -4.26 6.87
N ARG A 231 4.10 -4.46 7.95
CA ARG A 231 3.65 -5.79 8.36
C ARG A 231 2.67 -6.41 7.37
N ASP A 232 1.73 -5.62 6.85
CA ASP A 232 0.76 -6.06 5.84
C ASP A 232 1.46 -6.44 4.54
N TYR A 233 2.45 -5.66 4.11
CA TYR A 233 3.27 -5.99 2.95
C TYR A 233 4.07 -7.28 3.14
N ALA A 234 4.70 -7.48 4.31
CA ALA A 234 5.41 -8.73 4.59
C ALA A 234 4.46 -9.93 4.66
N HIS A 235 3.24 -9.75 5.18
CA HIS A 235 2.20 -10.78 5.13
C HIS A 235 1.78 -11.08 3.69
N PHE A 236 1.55 -10.04 2.89
CA PHE A 236 1.23 -10.17 1.47
C PHE A 236 2.33 -10.94 0.72
N GLN A 237 3.60 -10.62 0.93
CA GLN A 237 4.71 -11.35 0.29
C GLN A 237 4.66 -12.86 0.58
N ASN A 238 4.37 -13.24 1.83
CA ASN A 238 4.26 -14.64 2.21
C ASN A 238 3.04 -15.33 1.55
N THR A 239 1.87 -14.71 1.61
CA THR A 239 0.64 -15.28 1.02
C THR A 239 0.73 -15.34 -0.50
N PHE A 240 1.24 -14.30 -1.14
CA PHE A 240 1.44 -14.25 -2.58
C PHE A 240 2.39 -15.36 -3.07
N SER A 241 3.50 -15.58 -2.36
CA SER A 241 4.43 -16.65 -2.72
C SER A 241 3.78 -18.03 -2.59
N VAL A 242 3.01 -18.27 -1.52
CA VAL A 242 2.25 -19.50 -1.34
C VAL A 242 1.22 -19.67 -2.46
N ASP A 243 0.50 -18.61 -2.82
CA ASP A 243 -0.53 -18.67 -3.87
C ASP A 243 0.07 -18.97 -5.25
N ILE A 244 1.23 -18.43 -5.59
CA ILE A 244 1.97 -18.77 -6.82
C ILE A 244 2.34 -20.26 -6.85
N VAL A 245 2.85 -20.77 -5.73
CA VAL A 245 3.24 -22.18 -5.59
C VAL A 245 2.02 -23.10 -5.71
N LEU A 246 0.93 -22.78 -5.04
CA LEU A 246 -0.31 -23.56 -5.11
C LEU A 246 -0.88 -23.60 -6.54
N GLN A 247 -0.97 -22.44 -7.22
CA GLN A 247 -1.44 -22.38 -8.60
C GLN A 247 -0.52 -23.17 -9.55
N TYR A 248 0.79 -23.18 -9.29
CA TYR A 248 1.74 -23.97 -10.07
C TYR A 248 1.44 -25.47 -9.96
N PHE A 249 1.27 -26.00 -8.73
CA PHE A 249 0.93 -27.40 -8.52
C PHE A 249 -0.48 -27.75 -9.01
N ASP A 250 -1.45 -26.86 -8.91
CA ASP A 250 -2.79 -27.04 -9.48
C ASP A 250 -2.74 -27.21 -11.02
N LEU A 251 -1.85 -26.47 -11.68
CA LEU A 251 -1.61 -26.63 -13.11
C LEU A 251 -0.96 -27.96 -13.45
N LEU A 252 0.04 -28.40 -12.68
CA LEU A 252 0.65 -29.72 -12.87
C LEU A 252 -0.36 -30.84 -12.65
N GLN A 253 -1.20 -30.74 -11.62
CA GLN A 253 -2.31 -31.69 -11.38
C GLN A 253 -3.31 -31.68 -12.56
N SER A 254 -3.64 -30.49 -13.09
CA SER A 254 -4.54 -30.37 -14.23
C SER A 254 -3.96 -31.00 -15.51
N LYS A 255 -2.63 -30.92 -15.68
CA LYS A 255 -1.90 -31.61 -16.75
C LYS A 255 -1.96 -33.13 -16.60
N ASP A 256 -1.73 -33.66 -15.38
CA ASP A 256 -1.88 -35.08 -15.07
C ASP A 256 -3.33 -35.55 -15.34
N ARG A 257 -4.32 -34.71 -15.01
CA ARG A 257 -5.73 -35.00 -15.30
C ARG A 257 -5.99 -35.16 -16.80
N ILE A 258 -5.41 -34.31 -17.67
CA ILE A 258 -5.51 -34.48 -19.12
C ILE A 258 -4.96 -35.84 -19.55
N TYR A 259 -3.78 -36.21 -19.03
CA TYR A 259 -3.17 -37.50 -19.35
C TYR A 259 -4.07 -38.67 -18.92
N ASN A 260 -4.65 -38.64 -17.72
CA ASN A 260 -5.56 -39.66 -17.23
C ASN A 260 -6.85 -39.74 -18.04
N GLN A 261 -7.45 -38.60 -18.40
CA GLN A 261 -8.65 -38.54 -19.25
C GLN A 261 -8.37 -39.02 -20.68
N TYR A 262 -7.19 -38.73 -21.21
CA TYR A 262 -6.78 -39.25 -22.53
C TYR A 262 -6.65 -40.78 -22.53
N ASN A 263 -6.00 -41.34 -21.51
CA ASN A 263 -5.88 -42.79 -21.36
C ASN A 263 -7.25 -43.46 -21.16
N ASN A 264 -8.14 -42.83 -20.42
CA ASN A 264 -9.52 -43.28 -20.28
C ASN A 264 -10.25 -43.30 -21.62
N TYR A 265 -10.15 -42.22 -22.40
CA TYR A 265 -10.73 -42.16 -23.74
C TYR A 265 -10.18 -43.24 -24.67
N LEU A 266 -8.86 -43.49 -24.64
CA LEU A 266 -8.26 -44.58 -25.44
C LEU A 266 -8.78 -45.96 -24.99
N SER A 267 -8.96 -46.18 -23.69
CA SER A 267 -9.49 -47.44 -23.16
C SER A 267 -10.96 -47.63 -23.53
N ALA A 268 -11.79 -46.58 -23.39
CA ALA A 268 -13.20 -46.64 -23.78
C ALA A 268 -13.38 -46.88 -25.31
N LYS A 269 -12.56 -46.21 -26.11
CA LYS A 269 -12.53 -46.41 -27.56
C LYS A 269 -12.15 -47.84 -27.95
N ALA A 270 -11.10 -48.38 -27.32
CA ALA A 270 -10.68 -49.77 -27.58
C ALA A 270 -11.76 -50.80 -27.17
N ASN A 271 -12.48 -50.54 -26.06
CA ASN A 271 -13.60 -51.36 -25.62
C ASN A 271 -14.77 -51.30 -26.62
N PHE A 272 -15.14 -50.11 -27.13
CA PHE A 272 -16.17 -49.98 -28.11
C PHE A 272 -15.81 -50.72 -29.43
N GLU A 273 -14.60 -50.50 -29.94
CA GLU A 273 -14.10 -51.21 -31.14
C GLU A 273 -14.10 -52.72 -30.97
N TYR A 274 -13.71 -53.23 -29.79
CA TYR A 274 -13.74 -54.66 -29.46
C TYR A 274 -15.16 -55.24 -29.48
N LEU A 275 -16.12 -54.56 -28.82
CA LEU A 275 -17.53 -55.02 -28.79
C LEU A 275 -18.20 -54.90 -30.15
N MET A 276 -17.92 -53.84 -30.91
CA MET A 276 -18.39 -53.66 -32.27
C MET A 276 -17.93 -54.82 -33.19
N ALA A 277 -16.67 -55.23 -33.07
CA ALA A 277 -16.14 -56.33 -33.84
C ALA A 277 -16.78 -57.67 -33.47
N ARG A 278 -17.25 -57.86 -32.22
CA ARG A 278 -17.91 -59.09 -31.75
C ARG A 278 -19.44 -59.07 -31.88
N SER A 279 -20.05 -57.93 -32.17
CA SER A 279 -21.52 -57.80 -32.28
C SER A 279 -22.13 -58.65 -33.38
N VAL A 280 -21.33 -59.06 -34.37
CA VAL A 280 -21.78 -59.87 -35.49
C VAL A 280 -22.22 -61.29 -35.02
N ASP A 281 -21.61 -61.84 -33.96
CA ASP A 281 -21.82 -63.23 -33.55
C ASP A 281 -22.24 -63.48 -32.07
N ARG A 282 -21.96 -62.55 -31.15
CA ARG A 282 -22.06 -62.90 -29.70
C ARG A 282 -22.49 -61.77 -28.74
N GLU A 283 -22.49 -60.51 -29.14
CA GLU A 283 -22.72 -59.40 -28.19
C GLU A 283 -24.11 -58.78 -28.37
N SER A 284 -24.71 -58.27 -27.30
CA SER A 284 -26.00 -57.58 -27.32
C SER A 284 -25.84 -56.19 -27.94
N PRO A 285 -26.79 -55.75 -28.81
CA PRO A 285 -26.81 -54.36 -29.31
C PRO A 285 -26.80 -53.32 -28.16
N GLY A 286 -27.35 -53.66 -26.99
CA GLY A 286 -27.34 -52.81 -25.82
C GLY A 286 -25.93 -52.58 -25.25
N ASP A 287 -25.07 -53.62 -25.27
CA ASP A 287 -23.68 -53.50 -24.76
C ASP A 287 -22.83 -52.63 -25.71
N VAL A 288 -23.05 -52.75 -27.02
CA VAL A 288 -22.37 -51.91 -28.01
C VAL A 288 -22.77 -50.41 -27.86
N ASN A 289 -24.08 -50.13 -27.73
CA ASN A 289 -24.56 -48.78 -27.51
C ASN A 289 -24.04 -48.16 -26.18
N SER A 290 -23.96 -48.99 -25.12
CA SER A 290 -23.38 -48.55 -23.83
C SER A 290 -21.88 -48.21 -23.95
N ALA A 291 -21.13 -49.01 -24.72
CA ALA A 291 -19.71 -48.77 -24.93
C ALA A 291 -19.48 -47.52 -25.84
N GLU A 292 -20.35 -47.27 -26.81
CA GLU A 292 -20.32 -46.04 -27.62
C GLU A 292 -20.60 -44.83 -26.74
N GLN A 293 -21.58 -44.89 -25.82
CA GLN A 293 -21.87 -43.85 -24.86
C GLN A 293 -20.65 -43.58 -23.95
N ASP A 294 -20.04 -44.65 -23.41
CA ASP A 294 -18.84 -44.53 -22.54
C ASP A 294 -17.67 -43.86 -23.32
N GLU A 295 -17.48 -44.19 -24.63
CA GLU A 295 -16.46 -43.55 -25.45
C GLU A 295 -16.73 -42.05 -25.64
N LEU A 296 -17.98 -41.66 -25.97
CA LEU A 296 -18.38 -40.28 -26.15
C LEU A 296 -18.25 -39.48 -24.86
N GLU A 297 -18.62 -40.04 -23.71
CA GLU A 297 -18.46 -39.42 -22.38
C GLU A 297 -16.99 -39.23 -22.02
N ALA A 298 -16.14 -40.23 -22.25
CA ALA A 298 -14.71 -40.15 -22.02
C ALA A 298 -14.04 -39.09 -22.92
N ARG A 299 -14.43 -39.03 -24.18
CA ARG A 299 -13.98 -38.02 -25.15
C ARG A 299 -14.36 -36.61 -24.71
N ASN A 300 -15.61 -36.41 -24.27
CA ASN A 300 -16.09 -35.12 -23.76
C ASN A 300 -15.28 -34.71 -22.49
N SER A 301 -15.04 -35.65 -21.58
CA SER A 301 -14.25 -35.41 -20.39
C SER A 301 -12.80 -35.00 -20.69
N TYR A 302 -12.18 -35.62 -21.71
CA TYR A 302 -10.84 -35.25 -22.18
C TYR A 302 -10.81 -33.84 -22.80
N ILE A 303 -11.81 -33.49 -23.62
CA ILE A 303 -11.91 -32.15 -24.22
C ILE A 303 -12.09 -31.08 -23.13
N ASN A 304 -12.94 -31.37 -22.12
CA ASN A 304 -13.18 -30.47 -21.00
C ASN A 304 -11.93 -30.29 -20.12
N ALA A 305 -11.14 -31.35 -19.92
CA ALA A 305 -9.88 -31.28 -19.17
C ALA A 305 -8.87 -30.35 -19.87
N ILE A 306 -8.75 -30.45 -21.19
CA ILE A 306 -7.88 -29.53 -21.98
C ILE A 306 -8.36 -28.09 -21.87
N ALA A 307 -9.67 -27.82 -21.99
CA ALA A 307 -10.21 -26.48 -21.88
C ALA A 307 -9.96 -25.88 -20.49
N SER A 308 -10.18 -26.66 -19.44
CA SER A 308 -9.94 -26.25 -18.04
C SER A 308 -8.46 -25.93 -17.78
N PHE A 309 -7.56 -26.77 -18.28
CA PHE A 309 -6.11 -26.53 -18.16
C PHE A 309 -5.70 -25.22 -18.86
N LYS A 310 -6.17 -25.00 -20.10
CA LYS A 310 -5.87 -23.75 -20.82
C LYS A 310 -6.37 -22.52 -20.06
N GLN A 311 -7.59 -22.57 -19.50
CA GLN A 311 -8.12 -21.48 -18.71
C GLN A 311 -7.29 -21.24 -17.43
N ALA A 312 -6.89 -22.29 -16.73
CA ALA A 312 -6.04 -22.18 -15.55
C ALA A 312 -4.67 -21.61 -15.91
N LEU A 313 -4.06 -22.05 -17.02
CA LEU A 313 -2.80 -21.53 -17.54
C LEU A 313 -2.88 -20.04 -17.89
N ASP A 314 -3.97 -19.61 -18.51
CA ASP A 314 -4.20 -18.20 -18.85
C ASP A 314 -4.34 -17.33 -17.59
N ARG A 315 -5.03 -17.81 -16.54
CA ARG A 315 -5.11 -17.13 -15.25
C ARG A 315 -3.73 -17.03 -14.60
N TYR A 316 -2.97 -18.10 -14.61
CA TYR A 316 -1.62 -18.12 -14.03
C TYR A 316 -0.68 -17.12 -14.73
N LYS A 317 -0.73 -17.02 -16.08
CA LYS A 317 0.00 -15.98 -16.82
C LYS A 317 -0.37 -14.58 -16.36
N ILE A 318 -1.67 -14.31 -16.09
CA ILE A 318 -2.13 -13.01 -15.58
C ILE A 318 -1.53 -12.75 -14.21
N THR A 319 -1.55 -13.72 -13.30
CA THR A 319 -0.98 -13.61 -11.96
C THR A 319 0.51 -13.36 -11.99
N LEU A 320 1.25 -14.04 -12.88
CA LEU A 320 2.67 -13.80 -13.12
C LEU A 320 2.97 -12.45 -13.80
N GLY A 321 1.96 -11.76 -14.35
CA GLY A 321 2.12 -10.52 -15.12
C GLY A 321 2.58 -10.72 -16.55
N LEU A 322 2.60 -11.95 -17.05
CA LEU A 322 3.02 -12.29 -18.41
C LEU A 322 1.95 -11.94 -19.46
N PRO A 323 2.34 -11.72 -20.73
CA PRO A 323 1.41 -11.63 -21.85
C PRO A 323 0.65 -12.95 -22.05
N GLN A 324 -0.61 -12.87 -22.50
CA GLN A 324 -1.42 -14.06 -22.83
C GLN A 324 -0.85 -14.87 -23.99
N THR A 325 -0.13 -14.20 -24.90
CA THR A 325 0.54 -14.79 -26.07
C THR A 325 1.78 -15.64 -25.74
N THR A 326 2.27 -15.59 -24.48
CA THR A 326 3.41 -16.38 -24.04
C THR A 326 3.07 -17.86 -24.02
N ASP A 327 3.88 -18.71 -24.68
CA ASP A 327 3.81 -20.18 -24.57
C ASP A 327 4.53 -20.61 -23.28
N LEU A 328 3.75 -20.76 -22.20
CA LEU A 328 4.27 -21.11 -20.87
C LEU A 328 4.29 -22.64 -20.71
N ARG A 329 5.46 -23.18 -20.40
CA ARG A 329 5.69 -24.59 -20.08
C ARG A 329 6.13 -24.74 -18.64
N LEU A 330 5.55 -25.71 -17.93
CA LEU A 330 5.87 -26.02 -16.55
C LEU A 330 6.86 -27.19 -16.48
N ASP A 331 7.69 -27.20 -15.45
CA ASP A 331 8.58 -28.34 -15.17
C ASP A 331 7.85 -29.45 -14.42
N ASP A 332 7.71 -30.61 -15.06
CA ASP A 332 7.02 -31.77 -14.47
C ASP A 332 7.81 -32.44 -13.35
N SER A 333 9.12 -32.16 -13.23
CA SER A 333 9.98 -32.76 -12.19
C SER A 333 9.54 -32.37 -10.78
N GLU A 334 8.92 -31.21 -10.59
CA GLU A 334 8.44 -30.72 -9.31
C GLU A 334 7.32 -31.59 -8.72
N MET A 335 6.43 -32.12 -9.57
CA MET A 335 5.39 -33.05 -9.11
C MET A 335 5.99 -34.39 -8.64
N MET A 336 7.06 -34.86 -9.28
CA MET A 336 7.74 -36.08 -8.85
C MET A 336 8.42 -35.87 -7.50
N LYS A 337 9.09 -34.75 -7.27
CA LYS A 337 9.67 -34.42 -5.96
C LYS A 337 8.61 -34.37 -4.86
N LEU A 338 7.44 -33.79 -5.13
CA LEU A 338 6.34 -33.73 -4.18
C LEU A 338 5.81 -35.15 -3.83
N ARG A 339 5.70 -36.02 -4.82
CA ARG A 339 5.29 -37.44 -4.61
C ARG A 339 6.29 -38.23 -3.74
N GLU A 340 7.58 -37.97 -3.89
CA GLU A 340 8.63 -38.61 -3.08
C GLU A 340 8.57 -38.16 -1.61
N ILE A 341 8.30 -36.87 -1.36
CA ILE A 341 8.17 -36.30 -0.01
C ILE A 341 6.93 -36.89 0.70
N GLY A 342 5.84 -37.06 -0.02
CA GLY A 342 4.55 -37.55 0.49
C GLY A 342 3.92 -36.62 1.53
N ALA A 343 2.88 -37.14 2.23
CA ALA A 343 2.15 -36.36 3.23
C ALA A 343 2.84 -36.44 4.60
N LEU A 344 3.50 -35.36 5.02
CA LEU A 344 4.20 -35.26 6.29
C LEU A 344 3.22 -35.19 7.49
N PRO A 345 3.51 -35.86 8.64
CA PRO A 345 2.67 -35.78 9.82
C PRO A 345 2.77 -34.41 10.50
N VAL A 346 1.64 -33.83 10.86
CA VAL A 346 1.58 -32.57 11.63
C VAL A 346 1.83 -32.89 13.12
N ARG A 347 2.92 -32.32 13.66
CA ARG A 347 3.32 -32.52 15.09
C ARG A 347 2.98 -31.28 15.95
N LEU A 348 2.00 -30.48 15.56
CA LEU A 348 1.62 -29.26 16.24
C LEU A 348 0.29 -29.42 16.97
N THR A 349 0.23 -29.04 18.24
CA THR A 349 -1.03 -28.96 18.98
C THR A 349 -1.70 -27.59 18.80
N GLY A 350 -3.02 -27.52 18.92
CA GLY A 350 -3.75 -26.24 18.81
C GLY A 350 -3.26 -25.18 19.80
N ARG A 351 -2.83 -25.57 21.00
CA ARG A 351 -2.26 -24.65 22.00
C ARG A 351 -0.91 -24.07 21.56
N GLU A 352 -0.04 -24.89 21.00
CA GLU A 352 1.27 -24.45 20.48
C GLU A 352 1.10 -23.59 19.25
N GLY A 353 0.22 -23.97 18.31
CA GLY A 353 -0.12 -23.18 17.14
C GLY A 353 -0.63 -21.79 17.51
N PHE A 354 -1.55 -21.71 18.48
CA PHE A 354 -2.05 -20.44 18.98
C PHE A 354 -0.94 -19.56 19.60
N ARG A 355 -0.05 -20.15 20.40
CA ARG A 355 1.09 -19.43 20.98
C ARG A 355 2.06 -18.89 19.92
N ILE A 356 2.31 -19.66 18.86
CA ILE A 356 3.14 -19.24 17.73
C ILE A 356 2.44 -18.11 16.98
N ALA A 357 1.14 -18.24 16.70
CA ALA A 357 0.37 -17.22 15.99
C ALA A 357 0.33 -15.89 16.74
N LEU A 358 0.19 -15.89 18.07
CA LEU A 358 0.25 -14.67 18.88
C LEU A 358 1.57 -13.90 18.73
N LYS A 359 2.68 -14.60 18.45
CA LYS A 359 4.01 -13.99 18.32
C LYS A 359 4.39 -13.61 16.89
N HIS A 360 3.85 -14.31 15.90
CA HIS A 360 4.37 -14.24 14.53
C HIS A 360 3.32 -13.88 13.48
N ARG A 361 2.03 -13.86 13.82
CA ARG A 361 0.99 -13.49 12.87
C ARG A 361 0.90 -11.97 12.74
N LEU A 362 1.49 -11.42 11.69
CA LEU A 362 1.61 -9.98 11.45
C LEU A 362 0.26 -9.23 11.45
N PRO A 363 -0.82 -9.72 10.78
CA PRO A 363 -2.13 -9.07 10.87
C PRO A 363 -2.69 -8.98 12.29
N LEU A 364 -2.47 -10.00 13.13
CA LEU A 364 -2.91 -9.98 14.52
C LEU A 364 -2.16 -8.91 15.34
N MET A 365 -0.86 -8.74 15.08
CA MET A 365 -0.07 -7.67 15.71
C MET A 365 -0.63 -6.29 15.34
N ASN A 366 -1.05 -6.10 14.08
CA ASN A 366 -1.68 -4.86 13.64
C ASN A 366 -3.02 -4.63 14.37
N GLU A 367 -3.87 -5.66 14.51
CA GLU A 367 -5.14 -5.53 15.23
C GLU A 367 -4.96 -5.16 16.72
N ILE A 368 -3.98 -5.77 17.39
CA ILE A 368 -3.63 -5.45 18.78
C ILE A 368 -3.17 -3.99 18.89
N ASP A 369 -2.30 -3.57 18.00
CA ASP A 369 -1.80 -2.20 17.96
C ASP A 369 -2.92 -1.20 17.64
N GLN A 370 -3.79 -1.49 16.70
CA GLN A 370 -4.96 -0.67 16.36
C GLN A 370 -5.97 -0.57 17.52
N PHE A 371 -6.11 -1.62 18.34
CA PHE A 371 -6.91 -1.54 19.56
C PHE A 371 -6.35 -0.49 20.54
N GLU A 372 -5.01 -0.43 20.73
CA GLU A 372 -4.38 0.63 21.53
C GLU A 372 -4.56 2.02 20.89
N ASP A 373 -4.63 2.12 19.55
CA ASP A 373 -4.94 3.35 18.85
C ASP A 373 -6.35 3.86 19.17
N ARG A 374 -7.35 2.97 19.14
CA ARG A 374 -8.73 3.32 19.52
C ARG A 374 -8.85 3.81 20.95
N LYS A 375 -8.07 3.26 21.85
CA LYS A 375 -7.99 3.73 23.25
C LYS A 375 -7.45 5.16 23.33
N ARG A 376 -6.43 5.51 22.53
CA ARG A 376 -5.93 6.90 22.45
C ARG A 376 -6.98 7.85 21.87
N GLN A 377 -7.77 7.42 20.87
CA GLN A 377 -8.84 8.23 20.29
C GLN A 377 -9.89 8.66 21.31
N VAL A 378 -10.19 7.82 22.33
CA VAL A 378 -11.06 8.22 23.44
C VAL A 378 -10.49 9.42 24.20
N GLY A 379 -9.18 9.42 24.45
CA GLY A 379 -8.50 10.55 25.09
C GLY A 379 -8.55 11.84 24.26
N LEU A 380 -8.41 11.72 22.93
CA LEU A 380 -8.55 12.86 22.00
C LEU A 380 -9.97 13.42 21.98
N ALA A 381 -10.98 12.55 21.93
CA ALA A 381 -12.37 12.96 21.97
C ALA A 381 -12.72 13.65 23.29
N ALA A 382 -12.20 13.15 24.43
CA ALA A 382 -12.33 13.81 25.72
C ALA A 382 -11.65 15.19 25.75
N ASN A 383 -10.49 15.33 25.10
CA ASN A 383 -9.80 16.62 25.02
C ASN A 383 -10.62 17.68 24.24
N ARG A 384 -11.37 17.26 23.19
CA ARG A 384 -12.24 18.15 22.41
C ARG A 384 -13.37 18.76 23.24
N LEU A 385 -13.74 18.15 24.37
CA LEU A 385 -14.76 18.69 25.30
C LEU A 385 -14.24 19.85 26.16
N LYS A 386 -12.92 20.10 26.18
CA LYS A 386 -12.33 21.19 26.96
C LYS A 386 -12.63 22.54 26.31
N ALA A 387 -12.53 23.61 27.11
CA ALA A 387 -12.56 24.98 26.61
C ALA A 387 -11.29 25.30 25.81
N ASP A 388 -11.35 26.27 24.91
CA ASP A 388 -10.18 26.83 24.24
C ASP A 388 -9.62 27.95 25.12
N LEU A 389 -8.48 27.69 25.73
CA LEU A 389 -7.71 28.67 26.46
C LEU A 389 -6.34 28.79 25.81
N ASN A 390 -6.05 29.96 25.24
CA ASN A 390 -4.84 30.19 24.49
C ASN A 390 -4.07 31.37 25.08
N ILE A 391 -2.75 31.28 25.07
CA ILE A 391 -1.85 32.44 25.20
C ILE A 391 -1.56 32.91 23.78
N LEU A 392 -1.74 34.20 23.57
CA LEU A 392 -1.38 34.91 22.34
C LEU A 392 -0.24 35.86 22.69
N ALA A 393 0.80 35.84 21.90
CA ALA A 393 1.85 36.85 22.00
C ALA A 393 2.20 37.29 20.57
N ASP A 394 2.18 38.57 20.34
CA ASP A 394 2.61 39.15 19.07
C ASP A 394 3.53 40.36 19.33
N ALA A 395 4.53 40.48 18.50
CA ALA A 395 5.40 41.64 18.48
C ALA A 395 5.58 42.09 17.03
N ALA A 396 5.50 43.38 16.78
CA ALA A 396 5.72 43.92 15.47
C ALA A 396 6.50 45.24 15.58
N VAL A 397 7.37 45.45 14.61
CA VAL A 397 8.05 46.74 14.36
C VAL A 397 7.81 47.14 12.93
N SER A 398 7.42 48.36 12.71
CA SER A 398 7.24 48.96 11.38
C SER A 398 8.42 49.87 11.00
N SER A 399 8.61 50.05 9.70
CA SER A 399 9.50 51.08 9.21
C SER A 399 8.93 52.48 9.51
N ASP A 400 9.79 53.48 9.51
CA ASP A 400 9.40 54.88 9.69
C ASP A 400 8.41 55.32 8.59
N ASP A 401 7.25 55.85 8.98
CA ASP A 401 6.17 56.28 8.08
C ASP A 401 6.39 57.69 7.53
N ASP A 402 7.31 58.47 8.14
CA ASP A 402 7.50 59.88 7.82
C ASP A 402 8.28 60.12 6.50
N GLU A 403 9.07 59.11 6.05
CA GLU A 403 9.77 59.19 4.76
C GLU A 403 9.49 57.95 3.87
N PRO A 404 8.72 58.10 2.76
CA PRO A 404 8.32 56.96 1.88
C PRO A 404 9.45 56.22 1.17
N THR A 405 10.69 56.61 1.39
CA THR A 405 11.90 56.02 0.77
C THR A 405 12.69 55.15 1.72
N HIS A 406 12.41 55.18 3.04
CA HIS A 406 13.16 54.50 4.10
C HIS A 406 12.46 53.22 4.59
N TYR A 407 11.80 52.49 3.71
CA TYR A 407 11.11 51.23 4.03
C TYR A 407 12.06 50.10 4.51
N GLU A 408 13.37 50.32 4.45
CA GLU A 408 14.39 49.38 4.92
C GLU A 408 14.85 49.70 6.37
N GLU A 409 14.48 50.88 6.91
CA GLU A 409 14.88 51.34 8.23
C GLU A 409 13.78 51.01 9.26
N PHE A 410 14.03 49.97 10.05
CA PHE A 410 13.14 49.60 11.14
C PHE A 410 13.52 50.40 12.41
N ASP A 411 12.54 51.10 12.94
CA ASP A 411 12.70 51.79 14.23
C ASP A 411 12.34 50.84 15.39
N PHE A 412 13.36 50.26 15.98
CA PHE A 412 13.20 49.31 17.11
C PHE A 412 12.74 50.02 18.39
N ASP A 413 12.75 51.34 18.47
CA ASP A 413 12.18 52.06 19.61
C ASP A 413 10.64 52.09 19.55
N THR A 414 10.05 51.78 18.39
CA THR A 414 8.60 51.72 18.15
C THR A 414 8.03 50.30 18.21
N VAL A 415 8.76 49.31 18.78
CA VAL A 415 8.26 47.93 18.90
C VAL A 415 6.93 47.93 19.65
N ARG A 416 5.92 47.37 19.00
CA ARG A 416 4.63 47.08 19.64
C ARG A 416 4.60 45.59 20.00
N ALA A 417 4.44 45.30 21.27
CA ALA A 417 4.31 43.93 21.74
C ALA A 417 3.01 43.75 22.55
N ASN A 418 2.26 42.73 22.24
CA ASN A 418 1.03 42.37 22.92
C ASN A 418 1.15 40.96 23.47
N VAL A 419 0.71 40.78 24.70
CA VAL A 419 0.52 39.44 25.29
C VAL A 419 -0.90 39.38 25.85
N GLY A 420 -1.64 38.36 25.41
CA GLY A 420 -3.02 38.20 25.80
C GLY A 420 -3.37 36.76 26.16
N VAL A 421 -4.48 36.62 26.82
CA VAL A 421 -5.12 35.34 27.11
C VAL A 421 -6.49 35.33 26.44
N GLN A 422 -6.70 34.38 25.58
CA GLN A 422 -7.98 34.18 24.92
C GLN A 422 -8.68 32.97 25.51
N LEU A 423 -9.87 33.19 26.08
CA LEU A 423 -10.75 32.14 26.56
C LEU A 423 -11.97 32.06 25.68
N ASN A 424 -12.17 30.91 25.02
CA ASN A 424 -13.36 30.63 24.23
C ASN A 424 -14.13 29.47 24.86
N LEU A 425 -15.32 29.77 25.39
CA LEU A 425 -16.19 28.83 26.07
C LEU A 425 -17.37 28.49 25.16
N PRO A 426 -17.33 27.39 24.39
CA PRO A 426 -18.48 26.95 23.64
C PRO A 426 -19.58 26.53 24.63
N LEU A 427 -20.69 27.27 24.67
CA LEU A 427 -21.84 26.97 25.55
C LEU A 427 -22.66 25.79 25.03
N ASP A 428 -22.76 25.64 23.71
CA ASP A 428 -23.33 24.47 23.08
C ASP A 428 -22.20 23.48 22.67
N ARG A 429 -22.22 22.31 23.29
CA ARG A 429 -21.24 21.22 23.05
C ARG A 429 -21.93 19.93 22.59
N LEU A 430 -23.10 20.05 21.98
CA LEU A 430 -23.87 18.87 21.56
C LEU A 430 -23.06 17.98 20.62
N ARG A 431 -22.34 18.58 19.67
CA ARG A 431 -21.52 17.87 18.69
C ARG A 431 -20.36 17.12 19.37
N GLU A 432 -19.57 17.82 20.17
CA GLU A 432 -18.40 17.24 20.86
C GLU A 432 -18.82 16.15 21.85
N ARG A 433 -19.93 16.35 22.56
CA ARG A 433 -20.50 15.35 23.46
C ARG A 433 -20.94 14.10 22.70
N ASN A 434 -21.60 14.26 21.56
CA ASN A 434 -22.03 13.14 20.74
C ASN A 434 -20.84 12.42 20.13
N ASP A 435 -19.80 13.12 19.65
CA ASP A 435 -18.55 12.56 19.15
C ASP A 435 -17.82 11.76 20.22
N TYR A 436 -17.75 12.30 21.45
CA TYR A 436 -17.16 11.58 22.58
C TYR A 436 -17.94 10.30 22.91
N ARG A 437 -19.28 10.37 22.98
CA ARG A 437 -20.12 9.20 23.27
C ARG A 437 -20.00 8.16 22.15
N ALA A 438 -20.00 8.57 20.89
CA ALA A 438 -19.78 7.68 19.74
C ALA A 438 -18.41 7.00 19.81
N THR A 439 -17.37 7.74 20.18
CA THR A 439 -16.00 7.19 20.34
C THR A 439 -15.95 6.13 21.46
N LEU A 440 -16.65 6.36 22.60
CA LEU A 440 -16.75 5.37 23.66
C LEU A 440 -17.49 4.09 23.18
N VAL A 441 -18.60 4.23 22.47
CA VAL A 441 -19.34 3.09 21.91
C VAL A 441 -18.47 2.30 20.93
N ASN A 442 -17.73 3.00 20.07
CA ASN A 442 -16.79 2.37 19.14
C ASN A 442 -15.64 1.65 19.86
N PHE A 443 -15.14 2.21 20.97
CA PHE A 443 -14.13 1.55 21.80
C PHE A 443 -14.70 0.28 22.46
N GLU A 444 -15.90 0.34 23.07
CA GLU A 444 -16.58 -0.85 23.61
C GLU A 444 -16.83 -1.92 22.54
N SER A 445 -17.18 -1.52 21.32
CA SER A 445 -17.28 -2.43 20.17
C SER A 445 -15.95 -3.08 19.85
N SER A 446 -14.85 -2.31 19.92
CA SER A 446 -13.51 -2.84 19.63
C SER A 446 -13.03 -3.88 20.65
N ILE A 447 -13.47 -3.78 21.93
CA ILE A 447 -13.20 -4.81 22.95
C ILE A 447 -13.84 -6.14 22.54
N ARG A 448 -15.08 -6.09 22.04
CA ARG A 448 -15.76 -7.31 21.56
C ARG A 448 -15.15 -7.84 20.27
N SER A 449 -14.69 -6.94 19.39
CA SER A 449 -14.02 -7.33 18.12
C SER A 449 -12.73 -8.07 18.37
N ILE A 450 -11.84 -7.55 19.24
CA ILE A 450 -10.57 -8.21 19.53
C ILE A 450 -10.77 -9.56 20.23
N GLY A 451 -11.79 -9.67 21.11
CA GLY A 451 -12.17 -10.97 21.69
C GLY A 451 -12.56 -11.98 20.61
N ARG A 452 -13.40 -11.56 19.65
CA ARG A 452 -13.76 -12.41 18.50
C ARG A 452 -12.56 -12.80 17.66
N THR A 453 -11.63 -11.88 17.38
CA THR A 453 -10.41 -12.17 16.61
C THR A 453 -9.58 -13.28 17.28
N PHE A 454 -9.47 -13.29 18.60
CA PHE A 454 -8.78 -14.37 19.31
C PHE A 454 -9.51 -15.72 19.22
N ASP A 455 -10.85 -15.72 19.34
CA ASP A 455 -11.67 -16.92 19.20
C ASP A 455 -11.61 -17.46 17.77
N ASP A 456 -11.74 -16.60 16.76
CA ASP A 456 -11.66 -16.97 15.35
C ASP A 456 -10.26 -17.53 15.01
N LEU A 457 -9.19 -16.89 15.51
CA LEU A 457 -7.83 -17.38 15.34
C LEU A 457 -7.65 -18.77 15.95
N ARG A 458 -8.18 -18.99 17.15
CA ARG A 458 -8.12 -20.30 17.81
C ARG A 458 -8.84 -21.35 16.97
N ASN A 459 -10.06 -21.03 16.52
CA ASN A 459 -10.85 -21.93 15.69
C ASN A 459 -10.15 -22.25 14.36
N LEU A 460 -9.57 -21.23 13.69
CA LEU A 460 -8.84 -21.40 12.43
C LEU A 460 -7.65 -22.36 12.58
N ILE A 461 -6.90 -22.25 13.68
CA ILE A 461 -5.75 -23.12 13.95
C ILE A 461 -6.22 -24.56 14.22
N ASP A 462 -7.21 -24.74 15.10
CA ASP A 462 -7.72 -26.05 15.45
C ASP A 462 -8.37 -26.73 14.23
N GLN A 463 -9.05 -25.97 13.35
CA GLN A 463 -9.59 -26.45 12.08
C GLN A 463 -8.48 -26.84 11.12
N GLY A 464 -7.48 -26.00 10.90
CA GLY A 464 -6.37 -26.28 9.99
C GLY A 464 -5.59 -27.55 10.39
N ILE A 465 -5.36 -27.76 11.70
CA ILE A 465 -4.71 -29.01 12.18
C ILE A 465 -5.57 -30.25 11.87
N ARG A 466 -6.90 -30.16 12.08
CA ARG A 466 -7.80 -31.26 11.73
C ARG A 466 -7.85 -31.56 10.23
N GLU A 467 -7.88 -30.50 9.40
CA GLU A 467 -7.88 -30.61 7.94
C GLU A 467 -6.59 -31.23 7.42
N LEU A 468 -5.43 -30.83 7.94
CA LEU A 468 -4.15 -31.42 7.55
C LEU A 468 -4.07 -32.91 7.90
N GLU A 469 -4.55 -33.30 9.08
CA GLU A 469 -4.60 -34.72 9.47
C GLU A 469 -5.60 -35.51 8.61
N GLN A 470 -6.76 -34.94 8.28
CA GLN A 470 -7.74 -35.49 7.37
C GLN A 470 -7.15 -35.70 5.97
N PHE A 471 -6.46 -34.67 5.41
CA PHE A 471 -5.81 -34.78 4.11
C PHE A 471 -4.73 -35.86 4.09
N ARG A 472 -3.95 -35.99 5.16
CA ARG A 472 -2.94 -37.05 5.30
C ARG A 472 -3.58 -38.44 5.27
N GLN A 473 -4.64 -38.65 6.04
CA GLN A 473 -5.36 -39.93 6.07
C GLN A 473 -6.02 -40.23 4.71
N ASN A 474 -6.65 -39.24 4.09
CA ASN A 474 -7.25 -39.37 2.76
C ASN A 474 -6.20 -39.76 1.71
N TYR A 475 -5.02 -39.13 1.75
CA TYR A 475 -3.93 -39.47 0.84
C TYR A 475 -3.52 -40.93 0.93
N GLU A 476 -3.34 -41.50 2.15
CA GLU A 476 -2.99 -42.89 2.33
C GLU A 476 -4.13 -43.83 1.89
N ILE A 477 -5.38 -43.47 2.15
CA ILE A 477 -6.56 -44.23 1.69
C ILE A 477 -6.63 -44.25 0.16
N GLN A 478 -6.51 -43.09 -0.49
CA GLN A 478 -6.59 -42.99 -1.94
C GLN A 478 -5.42 -43.73 -2.63
N LYS A 479 -4.22 -43.63 -2.09
CA LYS A 479 -3.07 -44.38 -2.58
C LYS A 479 -3.33 -45.88 -2.60
N GLY A 480 -3.94 -46.38 -1.53
CA GLY A 480 -4.37 -47.80 -1.44
C GLY A 480 -5.51 -48.12 -2.42
N ALA A 481 -6.50 -47.21 -2.53
CA ALA A 481 -7.65 -47.40 -3.42
C ALA A 481 -7.24 -47.44 -4.91
N VAL A 482 -6.32 -46.60 -5.34
CA VAL A 482 -5.77 -46.60 -6.71
C VAL A 482 -5.10 -47.94 -7.02
N ALA A 483 -4.25 -48.46 -6.11
CA ALA A 483 -3.59 -49.74 -6.32
C ALA A 483 -4.57 -50.91 -6.46
N LEU A 484 -5.64 -50.92 -5.65
CA LEU A 484 -6.70 -51.93 -5.75
C LEU A 484 -7.53 -51.79 -7.02
N ALA A 485 -7.85 -50.54 -7.41
CA ALA A 485 -8.64 -50.26 -8.61
C ALA A 485 -7.89 -50.69 -9.89
N VAL A 486 -6.58 -50.46 -9.99
CA VAL A 486 -5.73 -50.90 -11.10
C VAL A 486 -5.79 -52.44 -11.23
N ASN A 487 -5.58 -53.15 -10.11
CA ASN A 487 -5.62 -54.62 -10.10
C ASN A 487 -7.02 -55.16 -10.50
N ARG A 488 -8.09 -54.49 -10.07
CA ARG A 488 -9.47 -54.86 -10.41
C ARG A 488 -9.75 -54.67 -11.90
N VAL A 489 -9.36 -53.55 -12.49
CA VAL A 489 -9.54 -53.29 -13.92
C VAL A 489 -8.81 -54.34 -14.76
N GLU A 490 -7.57 -54.69 -14.39
CA GLU A 490 -6.81 -55.71 -15.11
C GLU A 490 -7.47 -57.10 -14.98
N ALA A 491 -7.94 -57.49 -13.80
CA ALA A 491 -8.66 -58.72 -13.61
C ALA A 491 -9.98 -58.79 -14.41
N ASP A 492 -10.77 -57.74 -14.37
CA ASP A 492 -12.06 -57.69 -15.09
C ASP A 492 -11.86 -57.63 -16.63
N ARG A 493 -10.77 -57.01 -17.10
CA ARG A 493 -10.37 -57.04 -18.51
C ARG A 493 -10.04 -58.46 -18.97
N LEU A 494 -9.23 -59.20 -18.22
CA LEU A 494 -8.89 -60.59 -18.56
C LEU A 494 -10.13 -61.52 -18.53
N ARG A 495 -11.03 -61.31 -17.55
CA ARG A 495 -12.29 -62.04 -17.45
C ARG A 495 -13.25 -61.75 -18.60
N LEU A 496 -13.32 -60.48 -19.08
CA LEU A 496 -14.11 -60.13 -20.24
C LEU A 496 -13.58 -60.83 -21.51
N GLN A 497 -12.25 -60.86 -21.68
CA GLN A 497 -11.62 -61.58 -22.77
C GLN A 497 -11.92 -63.11 -22.75
N ALA A 498 -11.96 -63.67 -21.52
CA ALA A 498 -12.34 -65.06 -21.32
C ALA A 498 -13.85 -65.33 -21.44
N GLY A 499 -14.68 -64.30 -21.60
CA GLY A 499 -16.14 -64.41 -21.71
C GLY A 499 -16.84 -64.75 -20.40
N THR A 500 -16.19 -64.52 -19.23
CA THR A 500 -16.72 -64.87 -17.89
C THR A 500 -17.41 -63.72 -17.18
N VAL A 501 -17.29 -62.49 -17.68
CA VAL A 501 -17.99 -61.30 -17.18
C VAL A 501 -18.56 -60.48 -18.30
N ILE A 502 -19.60 -59.71 -18.01
CA ILE A 502 -20.24 -58.77 -18.99
C ILE A 502 -19.46 -57.45 -19.02
N PHE A 503 -19.60 -56.74 -20.14
CA PHE A 503 -18.94 -55.45 -20.37
C PHE A 503 -19.22 -54.42 -19.24
N GLN A 504 -20.45 -54.33 -18.77
CA GLN A 504 -20.83 -53.40 -17.71
C GLN A 504 -19.90 -53.46 -16.47
N ARG A 505 -19.45 -54.68 -16.09
CA ARG A 505 -18.54 -54.85 -14.95
C ARG A 505 -17.15 -54.26 -15.22
N LEU A 506 -16.63 -54.35 -16.42
CA LEU A 506 -15.38 -53.68 -16.82
C LEU A 506 -15.54 -52.16 -16.81
N SER A 507 -16.64 -51.63 -17.36
CA SER A 507 -16.96 -50.20 -17.34
C SER A 507 -17.05 -49.67 -15.88
N GLU A 508 -17.73 -50.37 -14.97
CA GLU A 508 -17.81 -50.01 -13.56
C GLU A 508 -16.42 -49.97 -12.89
N SER A 509 -15.55 -50.97 -13.18
CA SER A 509 -14.21 -50.99 -12.61
C SER A 509 -13.29 -49.88 -13.16
N GLN A 510 -13.41 -49.53 -14.45
CA GLN A 510 -12.71 -48.41 -15.06
C GLN A 510 -13.18 -47.07 -14.49
N ASN A 511 -14.49 -46.88 -14.35
CA ASN A 511 -15.05 -45.71 -13.72
C ASN A 511 -14.62 -45.57 -12.24
N ALA A 512 -14.48 -46.68 -11.50
CA ALA A 512 -13.96 -46.65 -10.15
C ALA A 512 -12.47 -46.23 -10.11
N LEU A 513 -11.65 -46.67 -11.09
CA LEU A 513 -10.25 -46.27 -11.19
C LEU A 513 -10.11 -44.76 -11.48
N ILE A 514 -10.97 -44.20 -12.32
CA ILE A 514 -10.95 -42.77 -12.66
C ILE A 514 -11.32 -41.89 -11.45
N ARG A 515 -12.21 -42.39 -10.58
CA ARG A 515 -12.63 -41.70 -9.35
C ARG A 515 -11.62 -41.81 -8.22
N ALA A 516 -10.81 -42.84 -8.19
CA ALA A 516 -9.74 -43.05 -7.21
C ALA A 516 -8.50 -42.22 -7.54
#